data_2dc23ff2b2367a9f67eb69888a338d56
#
_entry.id   2dc23ff2b2367a9f67eb69888a338d56
#
_cell.length_a   1.000
_cell.length_b   1.000
_cell.length_c   1.000
_cell.angle_alpha   90.00
_cell.angle_beta   90.00
_cell.angle_gamma   90.00
#
_symmetry.space_group_name_H-M   'P 1'
#
loop_
_entity.id
_entity.type
_entity.pdbx_description
1 polymer ?
#
loop_
_entity_poly.entity_id
_entity_poly.type
_entity_poly.pdbx_seq_one_letter_code
_entity_poly.pdbx_strand_id
1 'polypeptide(L)'
;MIAICDDDKILVTQIEEMLNRYLDKKMIDRYIEIFYDGASLERIYEKGDRFDIIYLDIEMSGKNGIEAAKSIRKLDRGVLLIYVSSYETYFMQLFEVEPFRFIKKPIKETEFEEVIDLAYERIIEEDAYFEYKYNKTVGKVLIRKIMYFESAGRIVNIHTEESTYRYYGKLDEVERRLIQNKIPFLRIHKSFYVNFHFVDKITFSKLILSDGTVLQISQDRQNIIRKRYLDILGGTLNE
;
A
#
# COMPACT_ATOMS: atom_id res chain seq x y z
N MET A 1 8.75 -9.58 -2.87
CA MET A 1 9.55 -10.48 -1.99
C MET A 1 8.77 -10.76 -0.72
N ILE A 2 8.93 -11.95 -0.11
CA ILE A 2 8.30 -12.36 1.15
C ILE A 2 9.41 -12.69 2.14
N ALA A 3 9.29 -12.24 3.40
CA ALA A 3 10.17 -12.65 4.48
C ALA A 3 9.44 -13.56 5.46
N ILE A 4 10.16 -14.56 5.99
CA ILE A 4 9.73 -15.37 7.14
C ILE A 4 10.77 -15.14 8.24
N CYS A 5 10.33 -14.75 9.43
CA CYS A 5 11.21 -14.49 10.56
C CYS A 5 10.67 -15.16 11.83
N ASP A 6 11.29 -16.28 12.22
CA ASP A 6 10.95 -17.08 13.40
C ASP A 6 12.18 -17.93 13.80
N ASP A 7 12.47 -18.08 15.07
CA ASP A 7 13.61 -18.89 15.54
C ASP A 7 13.30 -20.39 15.60
N ASP A 8 12.02 -20.79 15.46
CA ASP A 8 11.62 -22.17 15.27
C ASP A 8 11.76 -22.63 13.82
N LYS A 9 12.85 -23.36 13.53
CA LYS A 9 13.17 -23.87 12.19
C LYS A 9 12.08 -24.80 11.61
N ILE A 10 11.37 -25.53 12.47
CA ILE A 10 10.29 -26.45 12.01
C ILE A 10 9.13 -25.61 11.49
N LEU A 11 8.76 -24.58 12.24
CA LEU A 11 7.68 -23.69 11.83
C LEU A 11 8.05 -22.88 10.59
N VAL A 12 9.28 -22.38 10.49
CA VAL A 12 9.78 -21.73 9.28
C VAL A 12 9.61 -22.60 8.06
N THR A 13 10.05 -23.87 8.15
CA THR A 13 9.87 -24.84 7.04
C THR A 13 8.40 -25.05 6.71
N GLN A 14 7.53 -25.17 7.71
CA GLN A 14 6.09 -25.32 7.51
C GLN A 14 5.49 -24.12 6.76
N ILE A 15 5.83 -22.89 7.18
CA ILE A 15 5.34 -21.67 6.52
C ILE A 15 5.86 -21.59 5.10
N GLU A 16 7.14 -21.88 4.87
CA GLU A 16 7.75 -21.88 3.54
C GLU A 16 7.07 -22.87 2.60
N GLU A 17 6.79 -24.10 3.05
CA GLU A 17 6.08 -25.10 2.26
C GLU A 17 4.64 -24.66 1.94
N MET A 18 3.93 -24.08 2.90
CA MET A 18 2.57 -23.55 2.69
C MET A 18 2.59 -22.40 1.67
N LEU A 19 3.56 -21.47 1.78
CA LEU A 19 3.75 -20.39 0.83
C LEU A 19 4.06 -20.92 -0.58
N ASN A 20 5.00 -21.84 -0.71
CA ASN A 20 5.36 -22.41 -2.02
C ASN A 20 4.17 -23.09 -2.68
N ARG A 21 3.40 -23.92 -1.95
CA ARG A 21 2.16 -24.53 -2.48
C ARG A 21 1.15 -23.49 -2.96
N TYR A 22 0.96 -22.43 -2.19
CA TYR A 22 0.05 -21.34 -2.56
C TYR A 22 0.53 -20.59 -3.80
N LEU A 23 1.81 -20.21 -3.86
CA LEU A 23 2.41 -19.47 -4.96
C LEU A 23 2.36 -20.28 -6.27
N ASP A 24 2.69 -21.56 -6.22
CA ASP A 24 2.61 -22.48 -7.37
C ASP A 24 1.16 -22.61 -7.88
N LYS A 25 0.20 -22.82 -6.98
CA LYS A 25 -1.24 -22.91 -7.31
C LYS A 25 -1.75 -21.65 -8.02
N LYS A 26 -1.25 -20.47 -7.63
CA LYS A 26 -1.64 -19.17 -8.20
C LYS A 26 -0.73 -18.72 -9.35
N MET A 27 0.30 -19.48 -9.70
CA MET A 27 1.33 -19.14 -10.72
C MET A 27 2.00 -17.78 -10.43
N ILE A 28 2.30 -17.51 -9.16
CA ILE A 28 2.93 -16.29 -8.70
C ILE A 28 4.42 -16.57 -8.47
N ASP A 29 5.29 -15.88 -9.21
CA ASP A 29 6.74 -15.94 -8.99
C ASP A 29 7.14 -14.91 -7.92
N ARG A 30 7.61 -15.40 -6.77
CA ARG A 30 8.07 -14.57 -5.64
C ARG A 30 9.24 -15.23 -4.94
N TYR A 31 10.19 -14.42 -4.53
CA TYR A 31 11.32 -14.84 -3.72
C TYR A 31 10.95 -14.82 -2.24
N ILE A 32 11.28 -15.91 -1.52
CA ILE A 32 11.11 -16.06 -0.07
C ILE A 32 12.49 -15.99 0.58
N GLU A 33 12.64 -15.17 1.60
CA GLU A 33 13.86 -15.03 2.40
C GLU A 33 13.58 -15.36 3.87
N ILE A 34 14.46 -16.12 4.49
CA ILE A 34 14.28 -16.66 5.83
C ILE A 34 15.24 -16.01 6.81
N PHE A 35 14.71 -15.61 7.95
CA PHE A 35 15.43 -15.02 9.09
C PHE A 35 15.08 -15.80 10.35
N TYR A 36 16.06 -15.96 11.24
CA TYR A 36 15.89 -16.68 12.51
C TYR A 36 15.95 -15.76 13.72
N ASP A 37 16.06 -14.46 13.53
CA ASP A 37 16.05 -13.42 14.56
C ASP A 37 15.65 -12.05 13.98
N GLY A 38 15.10 -11.20 14.84
CA GLY A 38 14.64 -9.85 14.43
C GLY A 38 15.77 -8.89 14.05
N ALA A 39 17.00 -9.11 14.54
CA ALA A 39 18.12 -8.23 14.22
C ALA A 39 18.66 -8.48 12.80
N SER A 40 18.66 -9.72 12.32
CA SER A 40 19.03 -10.04 10.94
C SER A 40 18.03 -9.48 9.94
N LEU A 41 16.73 -9.56 10.22
CA LEU A 41 15.68 -8.96 9.42
C LEU A 41 15.82 -7.42 9.37
N GLU A 42 16.06 -6.76 10.50
CA GLU A 42 16.28 -5.30 10.53
C GLU A 42 17.50 -4.88 9.70
N ARG A 43 18.60 -5.60 9.80
CA ARG A 43 19.84 -5.31 9.07
C ARG A 43 19.67 -5.33 7.55
N ILE A 44 18.79 -6.20 7.03
CA ILE A 44 18.48 -6.24 5.60
C ILE A 44 17.71 -4.97 5.19
N TYR A 45 16.76 -4.52 6.01
CA TYR A 45 16.07 -3.25 5.79
C TYR A 45 17.01 -2.03 5.80
N GLU A 46 18.00 -2.02 6.69
CA GLU A 46 19.04 -0.97 6.75
C GLU A 46 19.91 -0.94 5.48
N LYS A 47 20.13 -2.10 4.83
CA LYS A 47 20.84 -2.19 3.56
C LYS A 47 20.01 -1.73 2.35
N GLY A 48 18.71 -1.52 2.53
CA GLY A 48 17.82 -1.00 1.49
C GLY A 48 16.89 -2.06 0.86
N ASP A 49 17.00 -3.34 1.26
CA ASP A 49 16.08 -4.37 0.80
C ASP A 49 14.67 -4.13 1.34
N ARG A 50 13.66 -4.57 0.59
CA ARG A 50 12.24 -4.38 0.92
C ARG A 50 11.44 -5.63 0.62
N PHE A 51 10.44 -5.89 1.48
CA PHE A 51 9.52 -7.02 1.35
C PHE A 51 8.10 -6.51 1.18
N ASP A 52 7.28 -7.27 0.46
CA ASP A 52 5.84 -7.00 0.33
C ASP A 52 5.09 -7.54 1.56
N ILE A 53 5.53 -8.71 2.06
CA ILE A 53 4.94 -9.42 3.20
C ILE A 53 6.07 -9.88 4.13
N ILE A 54 5.84 -9.78 5.43
CA ILE A 54 6.68 -10.40 6.47
C ILE A 54 5.80 -11.26 7.37
N TYR A 55 6.08 -12.56 7.41
CA TYR A 55 5.60 -13.45 8.48
C TYR A 55 6.58 -13.35 9.64
N LEU A 56 6.10 -12.92 10.81
CA LEU A 56 6.96 -12.53 11.93
C LEU A 56 6.48 -13.15 13.23
N ASP A 57 7.32 -13.94 13.88
CA ASP A 57 7.04 -14.34 15.25
C ASP A 57 7.26 -13.17 16.23
N ILE A 58 6.53 -13.17 17.31
CA ILE A 58 6.65 -12.19 18.38
C ILE A 58 7.83 -12.55 19.29
N GLU A 59 7.88 -13.80 19.74
CA GLU A 59 8.88 -14.26 20.70
C GLU A 59 10.03 -14.97 20.00
N MET A 60 11.10 -14.24 19.84
CA MET A 60 12.37 -14.77 19.33
C MET A 60 13.50 -14.43 20.29
N SER A 61 14.55 -15.26 20.29
CA SER A 61 15.77 -14.98 21.05
C SER A 61 16.45 -13.69 20.57
N GLY A 62 16.84 -12.83 21.51
CA GLY A 62 17.48 -11.55 21.20
C GLY A 62 16.46 -10.45 20.91
N LYS A 63 16.45 -9.89 19.69
CA LYS A 63 15.48 -8.87 19.27
C LYS A 63 14.16 -9.52 18.91
N ASN A 64 13.10 -9.23 19.67
CA ASN A 64 11.78 -9.78 19.44
C ASN A 64 11.09 -9.16 18.18
N GLY A 65 10.01 -9.82 17.71
CA GLY A 65 9.32 -9.41 16.49
C GLY A 65 8.67 -8.04 16.56
N ILE A 66 8.23 -7.59 17.74
CA ILE A 66 7.63 -6.26 17.90
C ILE A 66 8.69 -5.17 17.79
N GLU A 67 9.86 -5.38 18.39
CA GLU A 67 10.99 -4.44 18.29
C GLU A 67 11.52 -4.35 16.86
N ALA A 68 11.63 -5.50 16.16
CA ALA A 68 12.00 -5.54 14.76
C ALA A 68 10.98 -4.77 13.89
N ALA A 69 9.67 -5.01 14.10
CA ALA A 69 8.62 -4.32 13.40
C ALA A 69 8.62 -2.81 13.63
N LYS A 70 8.88 -2.34 14.87
CA LYS A 70 9.02 -0.90 15.17
C LYS A 70 10.15 -0.25 14.38
N SER A 71 11.26 -0.95 14.22
CA SER A 71 12.39 -0.47 13.41
C SER A 71 12.05 -0.45 11.93
N ILE A 72 11.41 -1.51 11.43
CA ILE A 72 10.96 -1.63 10.04
C ILE A 72 9.95 -0.53 9.69
N ARG A 73 8.97 -0.24 10.54
CA ARG A 73 7.96 0.81 10.31
C ARG A 73 8.53 2.22 10.13
N LYS A 74 9.73 2.49 10.68
CA LYS A 74 10.43 3.77 10.46
C LYS A 74 10.98 3.88 9.03
N LEU A 75 11.27 2.75 8.39
CA LEU A 75 11.89 2.67 7.06
C LEU A 75 10.87 2.31 5.97
N ASP A 76 9.81 1.57 6.35
CA ASP A 76 8.80 1.05 5.44
C ASP A 76 7.45 0.92 6.15
N ARG A 77 6.51 1.78 5.79
CA ARG A 77 5.14 1.73 6.31
C ARG A 77 4.22 0.84 5.47
N GLY A 78 4.62 0.51 4.24
CA GLY A 78 3.80 -0.22 3.28
C GLY A 78 3.86 -1.74 3.44
N VAL A 79 4.91 -2.29 4.03
CA VAL A 79 5.06 -3.74 4.19
C VAL A 79 3.91 -4.35 5.00
N LEU A 80 3.37 -5.48 4.55
CA LEU A 80 2.32 -6.20 5.26
C LEU A 80 2.93 -7.09 6.34
N LEU A 81 2.74 -6.72 7.61
CA LEU A 81 3.22 -7.50 8.77
C LEU A 81 2.14 -8.51 9.17
N ILE A 82 2.42 -9.79 9.02
CA ILE A 82 1.58 -10.90 9.46
C ILE A 82 2.28 -11.56 10.64
N TYR A 83 1.71 -11.40 11.83
CA TYR A 83 2.25 -12.06 13.00
C TYR A 83 1.81 -13.51 13.08
N VAL A 84 2.74 -14.40 13.41
CA VAL A 84 2.49 -15.82 13.63
C VAL A 84 2.97 -16.18 15.03
N SER A 85 2.07 -16.27 16.03
CA SER A 85 2.48 -16.49 17.41
C SER A 85 1.46 -17.24 18.23
N SER A 86 1.92 -17.86 19.32
CA SER A 86 1.05 -18.50 20.33
C SER A 86 0.45 -17.52 21.32
N TYR A 87 0.96 -16.29 21.41
CA TYR A 87 0.70 -15.37 22.50
C TYR A 87 -0.26 -14.25 22.09
N GLU A 88 -1.44 -14.24 22.73
CA GLU A 88 -2.44 -13.19 22.57
C GLU A 88 -2.18 -11.97 23.49
N THR A 89 -1.27 -12.08 24.45
CA THR A 89 -1.00 -11.05 25.47
C THR A 89 -0.34 -9.78 24.91
N TYR A 90 0.20 -9.84 23.70
CA TYR A 90 0.90 -8.71 23.06
C TYR A 90 0.00 -7.81 22.21
N PHE A 91 -1.31 -8.05 22.16
CA PHE A 91 -2.23 -7.28 21.30
C PHE A 91 -2.11 -5.76 21.44
N MET A 92 -1.95 -5.27 22.68
CA MET A 92 -1.82 -3.81 22.91
C MET A 92 -0.55 -3.23 22.27
N GLN A 93 0.55 -3.97 22.25
CA GLN A 93 1.82 -3.53 21.65
C GLN A 93 1.79 -3.63 20.12
N LEU A 94 0.99 -4.54 19.58
CA LEU A 94 0.83 -4.72 18.14
C LEU A 94 0.15 -3.51 17.47
N PHE A 95 -0.71 -2.77 18.16
CA PHE A 95 -1.33 -1.55 17.61
C PHE A 95 -0.29 -0.50 17.19
N GLU A 96 0.86 -0.44 17.85
CA GLU A 96 1.92 0.53 17.53
C GLU A 96 2.64 0.23 16.20
N VAL A 97 2.56 -1.01 15.71
CA VAL A 97 3.26 -1.48 14.51
C VAL A 97 2.32 -1.76 13.34
N GLU A 98 1.03 -1.47 13.51
CA GLU A 98 0.00 -1.61 12.48
C GLU A 98 0.06 -2.97 11.77
N PRO A 99 -0.23 -4.09 12.48
CA PRO A 99 -0.21 -5.42 11.88
C PRO A 99 -1.28 -5.54 10.80
N PHE A 100 -0.95 -6.21 9.69
CA PHE A 100 -1.95 -6.53 8.68
C PHE A 100 -2.89 -7.63 9.18
N ARG A 101 -2.31 -8.72 9.72
CA ARG A 101 -3.06 -9.86 10.27
C ARG A 101 -2.25 -10.55 11.36
N PHE A 102 -2.96 -11.41 12.10
CA PHE A 102 -2.39 -12.29 13.12
C PHE A 102 -2.86 -13.73 12.86
N ILE A 103 -1.94 -14.68 12.87
CA ILE A 103 -2.20 -16.11 12.75
C ILE A 103 -1.76 -16.76 14.06
N LYS A 104 -2.69 -17.48 14.71
CA LYS A 104 -2.40 -18.17 15.95
C LYS A 104 -1.71 -19.51 15.69
N LYS A 105 -0.63 -19.80 16.42
CA LYS A 105 -0.02 -21.14 16.44
C LYS A 105 -0.91 -22.12 17.22
N PRO A 106 -1.15 -23.37 16.77
CA PRO A 106 -0.66 -23.97 15.53
C PRO A 106 -1.37 -23.45 14.30
N ILE A 107 -0.62 -23.24 13.19
CA ILE A 107 -1.15 -22.67 11.95
C ILE A 107 -2.14 -23.64 11.31
N LYS A 108 -3.34 -23.15 11.01
CA LYS A 108 -4.34 -23.87 10.21
C LYS A 108 -4.21 -23.46 8.75
N GLU A 109 -4.17 -24.43 7.86
CA GLU A 109 -3.98 -24.20 6.43
C GLU A 109 -5.04 -23.28 5.84
N THR A 110 -6.30 -23.45 6.22
CA THR A 110 -7.41 -22.57 5.78
C THR A 110 -7.23 -21.13 6.20
N GLU A 111 -6.85 -20.88 7.45
CA GLU A 111 -6.60 -19.54 7.98
C GLU A 111 -5.39 -18.90 7.31
N PHE A 112 -4.36 -19.69 7.03
CA PHE A 112 -3.16 -19.23 6.33
C PHE A 112 -3.49 -18.84 4.88
N GLU A 113 -4.26 -19.68 4.14
CA GLU A 113 -4.69 -19.37 2.77
C GLU A 113 -5.58 -18.11 2.73
N GLU A 114 -6.49 -17.93 3.66
CA GLU A 114 -7.33 -16.71 3.76
C GLU A 114 -6.48 -15.45 3.98
N VAL A 115 -5.51 -15.51 4.88
CA VAL A 115 -4.65 -14.36 5.20
C VAL A 115 -3.76 -14.00 4.00
N ILE A 116 -3.20 -14.99 3.32
CA ILE A 116 -2.34 -14.73 2.15
C ILE A 116 -3.16 -14.25 0.94
N ASP A 117 -4.38 -14.76 0.72
CA ASP A 117 -5.28 -14.24 -0.32
C ASP A 117 -5.55 -12.74 -0.09
N LEU A 118 -5.89 -12.34 1.14
CA LEU A 118 -6.10 -10.93 1.50
C LEU A 118 -4.83 -10.08 1.33
N ALA A 119 -3.66 -10.63 1.68
CA ALA A 119 -2.39 -9.93 1.50
C ALA A 119 -2.07 -9.69 0.02
N TYR A 120 -2.28 -10.69 -0.83
CA TYR A 120 -2.09 -10.56 -2.28
C TYR A 120 -3.10 -9.62 -2.92
N GLU A 121 -4.37 -9.67 -2.53
CA GLU A 121 -5.37 -8.69 -2.97
C GLU A 121 -4.88 -7.26 -2.66
N ARG A 122 -4.37 -7.03 -1.44
CA ARG A 122 -3.84 -5.73 -1.03
C ARG A 122 -2.64 -5.30 -1.89
N ILE A 123 -1.69 -6.21 -2.14
CA ILE A 123 -0.51 -5.93 -2.97
C ILE A 123 -0.89 -5.64 -4.42
N ILE A 124 -1.79 -6.46 -5.02
CA ILE A 124 -2.23 -6.26 -6.40
C ILE A 124 -2.95 -4.91 -6.56
N GLU A 125 -3.73 -4.51 -5.57
CA GLU A 125 -4.40 -3.22 -5.57
C GLU A 125 -3.41 -2.04 -5.49
N GLU A 126 -2.36 -2.18 -4.68
CA GLU A 126 -1.30 -1.16 -4.58
C GLU A 126 -0.41 -1.12 -5.83
N ASP A 127 -0.27 -2.23 -6.55
CA ASP A 127 0.48 -2.34 -7.81
C ASP A 127 -0.39 -2.19 -9.07
N ALA A 128 -1.62 -1.71 -8.93
CA ALA A 128 -2.47 -1.43 -10.09
C ALA A 128 -1.84 -0.36 -11.00
N TYR A 129 -1.84 -0.63 -12.31
CA TYR A 129 -1.27 0.27 -13.30
C TYR A 129 -2.37 1.02 -14.05
N PHE A 130 -2.09 2.31 -14.33
CA PHE A 130 -2.81 3.08 -15.31
C PHE A 130 -2.10 2.97 -16.66
N GLU A 131 -2.73 2.27 -17.60
CA GLU A 131 -2.22 2.14 -18.96
C GLU A 131 -2.66 3.32 -19.82
N TYR A 132 -1.74 3.84 -20.64
CA TYR A 132 -1.99 4.92 -21.58
C TYR A 132 -1.29 4.67 -22.92
N LYS A 133 -1.79 5.32 -23.99
CA LYS A 133 -1.23 5.21 -25.32
C LYS A 133 -0.99 6.59 -25.91
N TYR A 134 0.25 6.85 -26.30
CA TYR A 134 0.66 8.11 -26.92
C TYR A 134 1.64 7.85 -28.06
N ASN A 135 1.40 8.45 -29.24
CA ASN A 135 2.28 8.34 -30.42
C ASN A 135 2.76 6.91 -30.73
N LYS A 136 1.84 5.95 -30.80
CA LYS A 136 2.09 4.50 -31.04
C LYS A 136 2.85 3.78 -29.91
N THR A 137 3.20 4.46 -28.84
CA THR A 137 3.81 3.86 -27.64
C THR A 137 2.75 3.56 -26.63
N VAL A 138 2.79 2.35 -26.05
CA VAL A 138 1.97 1.96 -24.89
C VAL A 138 2.83 2.10 -23.65
N GLY A 139 2.36 2.85 -22.67
CA GLY A 139 3.01 3.02 -21.38
C GLY A 139 2.07 2.62 -20.23
N LYS A 140 2.66 2.36 -19.08
CA LYS A 140 1.92 2.13 -17.83
C LYS A 140 2.58 2.89 -16.68
N VAL A 141 1.76 3.40 -15.77
CA VAL A 141 2.19 4.09 -14.55
C VAL A 141 1.47 3.47 -13.36
N LEU A 142 2.20 3.16 -12.30
CA LEU A 142 1.60 2.69 -11.04
C LEU A 142 0.60 3.74 -10.53
N ILE A 143 -0.65 3.36 -10.30
CA ILE A 143 -1.69 4.30 -9.88
C ILE A 143 -1.31 4.99 -8.57
N ARG A 144 -0.67 4.27 -7.65
CA ARG A 144 -0.20 4.82 -6.37
C ARG A 144 0.88 5.90 -6.51
N LYS A 145 1.63 5.94 -7.63
CA LYS A 145 2.63 6.98 -7.93
C LYS A 145 2.04 8.21 -8.62
N ILE A 146 0.79 8.14 -9.07
CA ILE A 146 0.14 9.25 -9.76
C ILE A 146 -0.36 10.25 -8.72
N MET A 147 0.16 11.48 -8.77
CA MET A 147 -0.26 12.57 -7.92
C MET A 147 -1.60 13.16 -8.39
N TYR A 148 -1.70 13.44 -9.67
CA TYR A 148 -2.94 13.94 -10.28
C TYR A 148 -2.93 13.78 -11.79
N PHE A 149 -4.12 13.81 -12.36
CA PHE A 149 -4.36 13.93 -13.79
C PHE A 149 -4.82 15.35 -14.09
N GLU A 150 -4.28 15.92 -15.17
CA GLU A 150 -4.64 17.25 -15.68
C GLU A 150 -5.16 17.15 -17.11
N SER A 151 -6.31 17.75 -17.39
CA SER A 151 -6.84 17.88 -18.75
C SER A 151 -6.38 19.18 -19.38
N ALA A 152 -5.65 19.08 -20.48
CA ALA A 152 -5.20 20.19 -21.33
C ALA A 152 -5.74 20.01 -22.76
N GLY A 153 -6.97 20.47 -22.99
CA GLY A 153 -7.66 20.30 -24.27
C GLY A 153 -8.01 18.83 -24.55
N ARG A 154 -7.37 18.22 -25.56
CA ARG A 154 -7.54 16.80 -25.93
C ARG A 154 -6.51 15.87 -25.30
N ILE A 155 -5.62 16.42 -24.49
CA ILE A 155 -4.54 15.68 -23.83
C ILE A 155 -4.86 15.57 -22.34
N VAL A 156 -4.56 14.42 -21.77
CA VAL A 156 -4.48 14.22 -20.32
C VAL A 156 -3.01 14.04 -19.96
N ASN A 157 -2.51 14.89 -19.07
CA ASN A 157 -1.22 14.76 -18.44
C ASN A 157 -1.38 13.92 -17.15
N ILE A 158 -0.45 13.00 -16.92
CA ILE A 158 -0.35 12.15 -15.74
C ILE A 158 0.89 12.63 -14.98
N HIS A 159 0.68 13.28 -13.85
CA HIS A 159 1.74 13.82 -13.02
C HIS A 159 2.12 12.85 -11.91
N THR A 160 3.41 12.51 -11.82
CA THR A 160 4.04 11.79 -10.72
C THR A 160 5.11 12.68 -10.09
N GLU A 161 5.67 12.29 -8.96
CA GLU A 161 6.78 13.03 -8.33
C GLU A 161 8.01 13.14 -9.23
N GLU A 162 8.25 12.13 -10.09
CA GLU A 162 9.46 12.01 -10.90
C GLU A 162 9.27 12.53 -12.33
N SER A 163 8.04 12.43 -12.88
CA SER A 163 7.80 12.62 -14.32
C SER A 163 6.37 13.01 -14.64
N THR A 164 6.18 13.58 -15.83
CA THR A 164 4.85 13.82 -16.41
C THR A 164 4.71 13.02 -17.70
N TYR A 165 3.69 12.15 -17.75
CA TYR A 165 3.32 11.43 -18.97
C TYR A 165 2.08 12.07 -19.59
N ARG A 166 1.83 11.78 -20.86
CA ARG A 166 0.67 12.38 -21.57
C ARG A 166 0.03 11.40 -22.54
N TYR A 167 -1.27 11.55 -22.76
CA TYR A 167 -1.98 10.78 -23.78
C TYR A 167 -3.22 11.53 -24.27
N TYR A 168 -3.77 11.11 -25.41
CA TYR A 168 -5.02 11.65 -25.94
C TYR A 168 -6.20 10.99 -25.22
N GLY A 169 -7.03 11.78 -24.53
CA GLY A 169 -8.15 11.27 -23.76
C GLY A 169 -8.92 12.38 -23.04
N LYS A 170 -9.90 11.94 -22.23
CA LYS A 170 -10.72 12.82 -21.41
C LYS A 170 -10.62 12.41 -19.94
N LEU A 171 -10.67 13.40 -19.07
CA LEU A 171 -10.58 13.17 -17.64
C LEU A 171 -11.78 12.35 -17.08
N ASP A 172 -12.95 12.43 -17.74
CA ASP A 172 -14.11 11.62 -17.37
C ASP A 172 -13.91 10.12 -17.67
N GLU A 173 -13.04 9.78 -18.63
CA GLU A 173 -12.64 8.39 -18.90
C GLU A 173 -11.67 7.90 -17.82
N VAL A 174 -10.75 8.76 -17.36
CA VAL A 174 -9.88 8.46 -16.21
C VAL A 174 -10.71 8.15 -14.97
N GLU A 175 -11.67 9.01 -14.66
CA GLU A 175 -12.55 8.84 -13.50
C GLU A 175 -13.31 7.50 -13.55
N ARG A 176 -13.89 7.14 -14.69
CA ARG A 176 -14.57 5.85 -14.88
C ARG A 176 -13.63 4.65 -14.72
N ARG A 177 -12.39 4.75 -15.22
CA ARG A 177 -11.39 3.68 -15.12
C ARG A 177 -10.91 3.48 -13.67
N LEU A 178 -10.87 4.54 -12.87
CA LEU A 178 -10.38 4.51 -11.49
C LEU A 178 -11.49 4.39 -10.44
N ILE A 179 -12.77 4.38 -10.82
CA ILE A 179 -13.89 4.35 -9.88
C ILE A 179 -13.91 3.12 -8.98
N GLN A 180 -13.38 2.00 -9.47
CA GLN A 180 -13.27 0.73 -8.73
C GLN A 180 -11.91 0.57 -8.03
N ASN A 181 -10.99 1.52 -8.23
CA ASN A 181 -9.70 1.47 -7.56
C ASN A 181 -9.84 1.91 -6.10
N LYS A 182 -9.16 1.22 -5.19
CA LYS A 182 -9.22 1.54 -3.75
C LYS A 182 -8.46 2.82 -3.39
N ILE A 183 -7.53 3.27 -4.26
CA ILE A 183 -6.88 4.57 -4.07
C ILE A 183 -7.90 5.67 -4.38
N PRO A 184 -8.28 6.49 -3.39
CA PRO A 184 -9.27 7.51 -3.59
C PRO A 184 -8.70 8.68 -4.40
N PHE A 185 -9.42 9.08 -5.44
CA PHE A 185 -9.14 10.28 -6.20
C PHE A 185 -10.27 11.31 -6.03
N LEU A 186 -9.90 12.59 -6.03
CA LEU A 186 -10.81 13.72 -5.89
C LEU A 186 -10.90 14.52 -7.19
N ARG A 187 -12.11 14.64 -7.77
CA ARG A 187 -12.36 15.49 -8.94
C ARG A 187 -12.58 16.93 -8.47
N ILE A 188 -11.50 17.68 -8.29
CA ILE A 188 -11.55 19.04 -7.72
C ILE A 188 -11.91 20.12 -8.73
N HIS A 189 -11.72 19.86 -10.03
CA HIS A 189 -11.99 20.78 -11.13
C HIS A 189 -12.31 20.00 -12.40
N LYS A 190 -12.92 20.64 -13.40
CA LYS A 190 -13.12 20.01 -14.73
C LYS A 190 -11.81 19.51 -15.35
N SER A 191 -10.68 20.12 -14.98
CA SER A 191 -9.35 19.79 -15.48
C SER A 191 -8.46 19.05 -14.50
N PHE A 192 -8.87 18.78 -13.25
CA PHE A 192 -8.02 18.13 -12.26
C PHE A 192 -8.72 16.98 -11.55
N TYR A 193 -8.06 15.81 -11.52
CA TYR A 193 -8.45 14.63 -10.78
C TYR A 193 -7.26 14.15 -9.96
N VAL A 194 -7.34 14.29 -8.63
CA VAL A 194 -6.20 14.30 -7.70
C VAL A 194 -6.24 13.08 -6.80
N ASN A 195 -5.11 12.40 -6.66
CA ASN A 195 -4.93 11.31 -5.72
C ASN A 195 -4.91 11.87 -4.29
N PHE A 196 -5.81 11.36 -3.46
CA PHE A 196 -5.96 11.81 -2.07
C PHE A 196 -4.69 11.61 -1.23
N HIS A 197 -3.91 10.56 -1.49
CA HIS A 197 -2.70 10.25 -0.72
C HIS A 197 -1.60 11.30 -0.85
N PHE A 198 -1.62 12.11 -1.91
CA PHE A 198 -0.69 13.23 -2.10
C PHE A 198 -1.23 14.57 -1.60
N VAL A 199 -2.41 14.60 -0.99
CA VAL A 199 -2.96 15.84 -0.45
C VAL A 199 -2.37 16.10 0.93
N ASP A 200 -1.59 17.18 1.05
CA ASP A 200 -1.06 17.67 2.34
C ASP A 200 -2.10 18.51 3.08
N LYS A 201 -2.69 19.48 2.37
CA LYS A 201 -3.65 20.42 2.97
C LYS A 201 -4.80 20.75 2.03
N ILE A 202 -5.97 20.95 2.60
CA ILE A 202 -7.14 21.49 1.91
C ILE A 202 -7.58 22.80 2.56
N THR A 203 -7.85 23.79 1.72
CA THR A 203 -8.55 25.02 2.11
C THR A 203 -9.89 25.08 1.41
N PHE A 204 -10.66 26.15 1.63
CA PHE A 204 -11.97 26.28 0.98
C PHE A 204 -11.90 26.24 -0.55
N SER A 205 -10.88 26.87 -1.16
CA SER A 205 -10.74 27.02 -2.61
C SER A 205 -9.51 26.36 -3.22
N LYS A 206 -8.63 25.78 -2.42
CA LYS A 206 -7.36 25.23 -2.88
C LYS A 206 -7.05 23.91 -2.21
N LEU A 207 -6.31 23.09 -2.93
CA LEU A 207 -5.71 21.86 -2.46
C LEU A 207 -4.20 21.96 -2.66
N ILE A 208 -3.44 21.62 -1.62
CA ILE A 208 -1.97 21.66 -1.63
C ILE A 208 -1.48 20.22 -1.56
N LEU A 209 -0.61 19.84 -2.48
CA LEU A 209 -0.01 18.51 -2.54
C LEU A 209 1.28 18.46 -1.71
N SER A 210 1.75 17.25 -1.45
CA SER A 210 2.98 16.96 -0.68
C SER A 210 4.25 17.57 -1.27
N ASP A 211 4.29 17.80 -2.59
CA ASP A 211 5.37 18.48 -3.29
C ASP A 211 5.25 20.03 -3.32
N GLY A 212 4.21 20.58 -2.65
CA GLY A 212 3.91 22.00 -2.64
C GLY A 212 3.07 22.49 -3.83
N THR A 213 2.71 21.64 -4.77
CA THR A 213 1.82 22.01 -5.90
C THR A 213 0.46 22.47 -5.37
N VAL A 214 0.00 23.65 -5.84
CA VAL A 214 -1.28 24.25 -5.45
C VAL A 214 -2.28 24.13 -6.59
N LEU A 215 -3.38 23.42 -6.37
CA LEU A 215 -4.46 23.22 -7.33
C LEU A 215 -5.74 23.93 -6.86
N GLN A 216 -6.44 24.63 -7.78
CA GLN A 216 -7.67 25.32 -7.48
C GLN A 216 -8.86 24.35 -7.49
N ILE A 217 -9.72 24.45 -6.48
CA ILE A 217 -11.00 23.72 -6.43
C ILE A 217 -12.05 24.64 -7.08
N SER A 218 -12.76 24.13 -8.10
CA SER A 218 -13.81 24.90 -8.74
C SER A 218 -14.96 25.20 -7.76
N GLN A 219 -15.58 26.36 -7.90
CA GLN A 219 -16.56 26.90 -6.94
C GLN A 219 -17.74 25.93 -6.71
N ASP A 220 -18.21 25.27 -7.76
CA ASP A 220 -19.29 24.27 -7.72
C ASP A 220 -18.91 22.98 -6.98
N ARG A 221 -17.61 22.73 -6.76
CA ARG A 221 -17.11 21.48 -6.15
C ARG A 221 -16.59 21.67 -4.70
N GLN A 222 -16.42 22.89 -4.23
CA GLN A 222 -15.79 23.15 -2.93
C GLN A 222 -16.46 22.41 -1.76
N ASN A 223 -17.78 22.49 -1.64
CA ASN A 223 -18.51 21.81 -0.56
C ASN A 223 -18.48 20.27 -0.69
N ILE A 224 -18.60 19.76 -1.93
CA ILE A 224 -18.58 18.31 -2.20
C ILE A 224 -17.21 17.73 -1.88
N ILE A 225 -16.13 18.42 -2.31
CA ILE A 225 -14.76 17.96 -2.10
C ILE A 225 -14.39 18.00 -0.62
N ARG A 226 -14.79 19.07 0.10
CA ARG A 226 -14.55 19.17 1.53
C ARG A 226 -15.21 18.03 2.30
N LYS A 227 -16.49 17.74 2.00
CA LYS A 227 -17.18 16.61 2.61
C LYS A 227 -16.48 15.30 2.31
N ARG A 228 -16.17 15.02 1.04
CA ARG A 228 -15.52 13.77 0.63
C ARG A 228 -14.12 13.61 1.23
N TYR A 229 -13.37 14.71 1.36
CA TYR A 229 -12.06 14.72 2.02
C TYR A 229 -12.16 14.25 3.48
N LEU A 230 -13.17 14.74 4.20
CA LEU A 230 -13.42 14.36 5.60
C LEU A 230 -13.92 12.93 5.73
N ASP A 231 -14.83 12.50 4.83
CA ASP A 231 -15.32 11.12 4.82
C ASP A 231 -14.16 10.12 4.64
N ILE A 232 -13.17 10.44 3.79
CA ILE A 232 -11.97 9.59 3.60
C ILE A 232 -11.08 9.58 4.85
N LEU A 233 -10.95 10.70 5.57
CA LEU A 233 -10.18 10.76 6.82
C LEU A 233 -10.87 10.06 8.00
N GLY A 234 -12.11 9.59 7.85
CA GLY A 234 -12.89 8.98 8.93
C GLY A 234 -13.34 9.98 9.99
N GLY A 235 -13.37 11.27 9.67
CA GLY A 235 -13.64 12.34 10.60
C GLY A 235 -14.96 13.06 10.37
N THR A 236 -15.74 13.24 11.45
CA THR A 236 -16.70 14.33 11.59
C THR A 236 -15.94 15.58 12.02
N LEU A 237 -15.96 16.65 11.23
CA LEU A 237 -15.59 17.98 11.76
C LEU A 237 -16.67 18.37 12.79
N ASN A 238 -16.28 18.41 14.05
CA ASN A 238 -16.97 19.31 14.98
C ASN A 238 -16.63 20.74 14.55
N GLU A 239 -17.65 21.49 14.16
CA GLU A 239 -17.59 22.93 13.88
C GLU A 239 -17.14 23.71 15.11
#